data_e3d04c09cf994c71ef1c8719c0774a85
#
_entry.id   e3d04c09cf994c71ef1c8719c0774a85
#
_cell.length_a   1.000
_cell.length_b   1.000
_cell.length_c   1.000
_cell.angle_alpha   90.00
_cell.angle_beta   90.00
_cell.angle_gamma   90.00
#
_symmetry.space_group_name_H-M   'P 1'
#
loop_
_entity.id
_entity.type
_entity.pdbx_description
1 polymer ?
#
loop_
_entity_poly.entity_id
_entity_poly.type
_entity_poly.pdbx_seq_one_letter_code
_entity_poly.pdbx_strand_id
1 'polypeptide(L)'
;AHHKGNPRRSAEVMSIFDGGMKIGVAAASGVEAVLKRELVALGYSPGGADRGRIDFEGTMRDIARANIFLRTAGRVRVVLAEFPARTFDELYDGVRALRWKEIIPPDGAVAVSAKSFASRLFSLRDIQKTVKKAVADSYAAEHGGARMPESGERYDVEACVSSDVVSLTLDTSGAGLHKRGYRVKLGEAPIRETLAAAMLQLSVWRADRPFLDPFC
;
A
#
# COMPACT_ATOMS: atom_id res chain seq x y z
N ALA A 1 23.15 -48.20 -24.52
CA ALA A 1 21.86 -47.60 -24.22
C ALA A 1 22.10 -46.25 -23.53
N HIS A 2 22.01 -45.14 -24.31
CA HIS A 2 22.16 -43.80 -23.81
C HIS A 2 20.81 -43.31 -23.26
N HIS A 3 20.72 -43.10 -21.96
CA HIS A 3 19.59 -42.47 -21.32
C HIS A 3 19.78 -40.94 -21.40
N LYS A 4 19.08 -40.31 -22.37
CA LYS A 4 19.00 -38.85 -22.45
C LYS A 4 18.05 -38.33 -21.33
N GLY A 5 18.61 -37.81 -20.27
CA GLY A 5 17.88 -37.03 -19.25
C GLY A 5 17.31 -35.77 -19.91
N ASN A 6 16.01 -35.60 -19.79
CA ASN A 6 15.29 -34.41 -20.21
C ASN A 6 15.39 -33.38 -19.05
N PRO A 7 16.06 -32.22 -19.19
CA PRO A 7 16.03 -31.18 -18.17
C PRO A 7 14.75 -30.39 -18.35
N ARG A 8 13.64 -30.84 -17.75
CA ARG A 8 12.54 -29.92 -17.44
C ARG A 8 13.06 -28.97 -16.37
N ARG A 9 13.57 -27.81 -16.79
CA ARG A 9 13.71 -26.66 -15.94
C ARG A 9 12.30 -26.34 -15.44
N SER A 10 12.06 -26.65 -14.19
CA SER A 10 11.00 -26.03 -13.41
C SER A 10 11.24 -24.54 -13.52
N ALA A 11 10.38 -23.81 -14.22
CA ALA A 11 10.32 -22.37 -14.09
C ALA A 11 9.99 -22.11 -12.61
N GLU A 12 10.97 -21.69 -11.83
CA GLU A 12 10.75 -21.15 -10.49
C GLU A 12 9.75 -20.01 -10.67
N VAL A 13 8.57 -20.21 -10.13
CA VAL A 13 7.52 -19.19 -10.09
C VAL A 13 8.03 -18.16 -9.11
N MET A 14 8.69 -17.10 -9.60
CA MET A 14 9.07 -15.96 -8.79
C MET A 14 7.82 -15.38 -8.14
N SER A 15 7.80 -15.33 -6.82
CA SER A 15 6.77 -14.60 -6.06
C SER A 15 6.80 -13.13 -6.44
N ILE A 16 5.65 -12.46 -6.39
CA ILE A 16 5.57 -11.01 -6.59
C ILE A 16 6.44 -10.22 -5.59
N PHE A 17 6.89 -10.87 -4.51
CA PHE A 17 7.75 -10.31 -3.46
C PHE A 17 9.24 -10.64 -3.61
N ASP A 18 9.63 -11.50 -4.56
CA ASP A 18 11.03 -11.92 -4.76
C ASP A 18 11.86 -10.92 -5.59
N GLY A 19 11.21 -9.97 -6.24
CA GLY A 19 11.82 -8.92 -7.04
C GLY A 19 11.67 -7.52 -6.46
N GLY A 20 12.10 -6.52 -7.22
CA GLY A 20 11.75 -5.12 -6.94
C GLY A 20 10.24 -4.91 -7.08
N MET A 21 9.65 -4.23 -6.11
CA MET A 21 8.22 -3.92 -6.10
C MET A 21 8.01 -2.42 -6.00
N LYS A 22 6.92 -1.94 -6.55
CA LYS A 22 6.49 -0.55 -6.43
C LYS A 22 5.84 -0.33 -5.06
N ILE A 23 6.42 0.57 -4.29
CA ILE A 23 5.96 0.92 -2.94
C ILE A 23 5.39 2.33 -2.97
N GLY A 24 4.13 2.47 -2.61
CA GLY A 24 3.43 3.75 -2.52
C GLY A 24 3.39 4.25 -1.07
N VAL A 25 3.83 5.47 -0.84
CA VAL A 25 3.80 6.10 0.48
C VAL A 25 2.83 7.26 0.46
N ALA A 26 1.84 7.23 1.36
CA ALA A 26 0.85 8.28 1.48
C ALA A 26 1.27 9.32 2.51
N ALA A 27 1.15 10.61 2.14
CA ALA A 27 1.32 11.75 3.04
C ALA A 27 0.02 12.55 3.17
N ALA A 28 -0.04 13.45 4.16
CA ALA A 28 -1.05 14.48 4.16
C ALA A 28 -0.84 15.44 2.98
N SER A 29 -1.95 16.00 2.46
CA SER A 29 -1.88 16.96 1.36
C SER A 29 -1.05 18.18 1.75
N GLY A 30 -0.14 18.60 0.85
CA GLY A 30 0.74 19.75 1.05
C GLY A 30 2.09 19.43 1.71
N VAL A 31 2.31 18.19 2.20
CA VAL A 31 3.59 17.80 2.79
C VAL A 31 4.36 16.77 1.95
N GLU A 32 3.93 16.54 0.72
CA GLU A 32 4.53 15.56 -0.18
C GLU A 32 6.01 15.85 -0.45
N ALA A 33 6.37 17.13 -0.58
CA ALA A 33 7.77 17.53 -0.78
C ALA A 33 8.66 17.17 0.42
N VAL A 34 8.11 17.20 1.64
CA VAL A 34 8.82 16.81 2.86
C VAL A 34 9.04 15.31 2.87
N LEU A 35 7.99 14.52 2.60
CA LEU A 35 8.08 13.08 2.47
C LEU A 35 9.08 12.66 1.38
N LYS A 36 9.09 13.35 0.24
CA LYS A 36 10.06 13.08 -0.82
C LYS A 36 11.49 13.27 -0.34
N ARG A 37 11.78 14.32 0.44
CA ARG A 37 13.10 14.54 1.05
C ARG A 37 13.49 13.42 2.02
N GLU A 38 12.54 12.93 2.85
CA GLU A 38 12.78 11.79 3.73
C GLU A 38 13.14 10.51 2.95
N LEU A 39 12.42 10.22 1.85
CA LEU A 39 12.71 9.08 0.99
C LEU A 39 14.11 9.17 0.38
N VAL A 40 14.48 10.35 -0.15
CA VAL A 40 15.83 10.59 -0.69
C VAL A 40 16.91 10.44 0.40
N ALA A 41 16.66 10.95 1.60
CA ALA A 41 17.59 10.81 2.74
C ALA A 41 17.76 9.35 3.18
N LEU A 42 16.76 8.50 2.95
CA LEU A 42 16.85 7.05 3.16
C LEU A 42 17.54 6.32 1.99
N GLY A 43 17.94 7.02 0.93
CA GLY A 43 18.65 6.46 -0.22
C GLY A 43 17.74 5.95 -1.33
N TYR A 44 16.45 6.28 -1.33
CA TYR A 44 15.52 5.92 -2.40
C TYR A 44 15.48 6.97 -3.50
N SER A 45 15.04 6.55 -4.69
CA SER A 45 14.79 7.43 -5.85
C SER A 45 13.27 7.55 -6.09
N PRO A 46 12.58 8.40 -5.31
CA PRO A 46 11.12 8.51 -5.41
C PRO A 46 10.69 9.23 -6.68
N GLY A 47 9.59 8.77 -7.26
CA GLY A 47 8.91 9.42 -8.38
C GLY A 47 8.29 10.77 -8.05
N GLY A 48 7.42 11.24 -8.95
CA GLY A 48 6.57 12.41 -8.70
C GLY A 48 5.49 12.11 -7.66
N ALA A 49 5.00 13.17 -6.99
CA ALA A 49 3.84 13.04 -6.13
C ALA A 49 2.56 12.99 -6.99
N ASP A 50 1.71 12.02 -6.73
CA ASP A 50 0.36 11.94 -7.27
C ASP A 50 -0.66 11.82 -6.15
N ARG A 51 -1.51 12.83 -6.00
CA ARG A 51 -2.64 12.87 -5.04
C ARG A 51 -2.29 12.42 -3.62
N GLY A 52 -1.21 12.96 -3.08
CA GLY A 52 -0.75 12.63 -1.73
C GLY A 52 -0.03 11.29 -1.61
N ARG A 53 0.31 10.63 -2.74
CA ARG A 53 1.13 9.42 -2.79
C ARG A 53 2.44 9.68 -3.54
N ILE A 54 3.51 9.11 -3.05
CA ILE A 54 4.82 9.09 -3.72
C ILE A 54 5.23 7.62 -3.83
N ASP A 55 5.59 7.21 -5.04
CA ASP A 55 6.00 5.83 -5.31
C ASP A 55 7.53 5.76 -5.44
N PHE A 56 8.11 4.64 -5.00
CA PHE A 56 9.49 4.27 -5.22
C PHE A 56 9.63 2.75 -5.40
N GLU A 57 10.73 2.30 -6.01
CA GLU A 57 11.04 0.87 -6.16
C GLU A 57 11.83 0.38 -4.94
N GLY A 58 11.47 -0.79 -4.44
CA GLY A 58 12.12 -1.37 -3.28
C GLY A 58 11.80 -2.85 -3.08
N THR A 59 12.27 -3.40 -1.97
CA THR A 59 12.12 -4.80 -1.55
C THR A 59 11.27 -4.90 -0.28
N MET A 60 10.98 -6.10 0.20
CA MET A 60 10.33 -6.33 1.50
C MET A 60 11.07 -5.64 2.66
N ARG A 61 12.42 -5.61 2.60
CA ARG A 61 13.23 -4.89 3.59
C ARG A 61 12.97 -3.39 3.55
N ASP A 62 12.75 -2.83 2.36
CA ASP A 62 12.49 -1.41 2.18
C ASP A 62 11.10 -1.02 2.65
N ILE A 63 10.10 -1.91 2.55
CA ILE A 63 8.80 -1.73 3.19
C ILE A 63 8.95 -1.58 4.71
N ALA A 64 9.66 -2.50 5.35
CA ALA A 64 9.91 -2.45 6.78
C ALA A 64 10.66 -1.16 7.17
N ARG A 65 11.70 -0.82 6.42
CA ARG A 65 12.50 0.40 6.62
C ARG A 65 11.68 1.67 6.46
N ALA A 66 10.83 1.75 5.44
CA ALA A 66 9.94 2.88 5.23
C ALA A 66 8.92 3.04 6.38
N ASN A 67 8.31 1.94 6.83
CA ASN A 67 7.39 1.95 7.97
C ASN A 67 8.06 2.43 9.26
N ILE A 68 9.33 2.08 9.50
CA ILE A 68 10.07 2.43 10.72
C ILE A 68 10.57 3.87 10.67
N PHE A 69 11.20 4.30 9.59
CA PHE A 69 12.00 5.52 9.55
C PHE A 69 11.29 6.75 8.99
N LEU A 70 10.25 6.60 8.14
CA LEU A 70 9.51 7.74 7.64
C LEU A 70 8.66 8.38 8.74
N ARG A 71 8.86 9.65 8.99
CA ARG A 71 8.17 10.41 10.05
C ARG A 71 6.93 11.13 9.55
N THR A 72 6.92 11.53 8.27
CA THR A 72 5.83 12.30 7.65
C THR A 72 4.86 11.42 6.87
N ALA A 73 5.18 10.15 6.69
CA ALA A 73 4.32 9.17 6.05
C ALA A 73 3.11 8.82 6.91
N GLY A 74 1.93 8.79 6.30
CA GLY A 74 0.71 8.29 6.94
C GLY A 74 0.54 6.78 6.84
N ARG A 75 0.94 6.21 5.68
CA ARG A 75 0.88 4.77 5.37
C ARG A 75 1.91 4.40 4.31
N VAL A 76 2.39 3.17 4.38
CA VAL A 76 3.21 2.53 3.35
C VAL A 76 2.40 1.38 2.75
N ARG A 77 2.34 1.29 1.42
CA ARG A 77 1.57 0.28 0.70
C ARG A 77 2.38 -0.34 -0.42
N VAL A 78 2.15 -1.61 -0.70
CA VAL A 78 2.65 -2.27 -1.90
C VAL A 78 1.65 -2.08 -3.03
N VAL A 79 2.10 -1.66 -4.20
CA VAL A 79 1.28 -1.60 -5.41
C VAL A 79 1.24 -3.01 -6.00
N LEU A 80 0.07 -3.65 -5.94
CA LEU A 80 -0.14 -5.01 -6.43
C LEU A 80 -0.31 -5.03 -7.95
N ALA A 81 -1.06 -4.06 -8.48
CA ALA A 81 -1.29 -3.90 -9.91
C ALA A 81 -1.75 -2.48 -10.25
N GLU A 82 -1.48 -2.08 -11.49
CA GLU A 82 -2.06 -0.91 -12.14
C GLU A 82 -2.58 -1.31 -13.52
N PHE A 83 -3.84 -1.05 -13.81
CA PHE A 83 -4.48 -1.43 -15.07
C PHE A 83 -5.66 -0.50 -15.41
N PRO A 84 -5.97 -0.30 -16.70
CA PRO A 84 -7.16 0.47 -17.10
C PRO A 84 -8.44 -0.31 -16.78
N ALA A 85 -9.48 0.37 -16.29
CA ALA A 85 -10.81 -0.19 -16.14
C ALA A 85 -11.87 0.91 -16.25
N ARG A 86 -12.77 0.76 -17.20
CA ARG A 86 -13.91 1.64 -17.47
C ARG A 86 -15.24 0.99 -17.11
N THR A 87 -15.23 -0.32 -16.93
CA THR A 87 -16.37 -1.15 -16.56
C THR A 87 -16.06 -1.98 -15.32
N PHE A 88 -17.11 -2.45 -14.64
CA PHE A 88 -16.93 -3.35 -13.49
C PHE A 88 -16.40 -4.73 -13.90
N ASP A 89 -16.65 -5.17 -15.13
CA ASP A 89 -16.11 -6.42 -15.66
C ASP A 89 -14.59 -6.30 -15.86
N GLU A 90 -14.10 -5.20 -16.45
CA GLU A 90 -12.68 -4.93 -16.58
C GLU A 90 -11.98 -4.83 -15.21
N LEU A 91 -12.64 -4.19 -14.23
CA LEU A 91 -12.14 -4.14 -12.85
C LEU A 91 -12.06 -5.54 -12.24
N TYR A 92 -13.12 -6.34 -12.40
CA TYR A 92 -13.18 -7.71 -11.89
C TYR A 92 -12.08 -8.58 -12.49
N ASP A 93 -11.93 -8.57 -13.81
CA ASP A 93 -10.94 -9.38 -14.53
C ASP A 93 -9.50 -8.98 -14.14
N GLY A 94 -9.21 -7.68 -14.08
CA GLY A 94 -7.90 -7.19 -13.66
C GLY A 94 -7.53 -7.59 -12.23
N VAL A 95 -8.47 -7.54 -11.30
CA VAL A 95 -8.25 -7.98 -9.91
C VAL A 95 -8.10 -9.51 -9.83
N ARG A 96 -8.93 -10.26 -10.56
CA ARG A 96 -8.91 -11.72 -10.57
C ARG A 96 -7.63 -12.31 -11.17
N ALA A 97 -6.98 -11.57 -12.10
CA ALA A 97 -5.73 -11.99 -12.74
C ALA A 97 -4.53 -12.06 -11.77
N LEU A 98 -4.63 -11.45 -10.58
CA LEU A 98 -3.56 -11.49 -9.59
C LEU A 98 -3.47 -12.86 -8.90
N ARG A 99 -2.25 -13.24 -8.54
CA ARG A 99 -1.96 -14.48 -7.79
C ARG A 99 -2.20 -14.29 -6.30
N TRP A 100 -3.46 -14.23 -5.90
CA TRP A 100 -3.87 -13.90 -4.52
C TRP A 100 -3.29 -14.84 -3.47
N LYS A 101 -3.05 -16.11 -3.77
CA LYS A 101 -2.42 -17.09 -2.88
C LYS A 101 -0.99 -16.72 -2.46
N GLU A 102 -0.29 -15.90 -3.26
CA GLU A 102 1.04 -15.41 -2.92
C GLU A 102 0.99 -14.15 -2.06
N ILE A 103 -0.15 -13.46 -2.05
CA ILE A 103 -0.36 -12.18 -1.38
C ILE A 103 -1.00 -12.38 -0.02
N ILE A 104 -1.99 -13.28 0.06
CA ILE A 104 -2.84 -13.47 1.24
C ILE A 104 -2.87 -14.94 1.59
N PRO A 105 -2.58 -15.32 2.85
CA PRO A 105 -2.68 -16.71 3.30
C PRO A 105 -4.14 -17.21 3.23
N PRO A 106 -4.35 -18.54 3.21
CA PRO A 106 -5.67 -19.13 3.00
C PRO A 106 -6.76 -18.73 4.00
N ASP A 107 -6.39 -18.37 5.22
CA ASP A 107 -7.28 -17.91 6.28
C ASP A 107 -7.40 -16.39 6.40
N GLY A 108 -6.61 -15.64 5.62
CA GLY A 108 -6.55 -14.18 5.68
C GLY A 108 -7.90 -13.51 5.43
N ALA A 109 -8.20 -12.47 6.22
CA ALA A 109 -9.42 -11.68 6.09
C ALA A 109 -9.15 -10.45 5.21
N VAL A 110 -9.83 -10.34 4.06
CA VAL A 110 -9.63 -9.22 3.12
C VAL A 110 -10.63 -8.12 3.38
N ALA A 111 -10.14 -6.94 3.74
CA ALA A 111 -10.94 -5.72 3.81
C ALA A 111 -10.63 -4.80 2.62
N VAL A 112 -11.65 -4.39 1.89
CA VAL A 112 -11.48 -3.56 0.70
C VAL A 112 -11.99 -2.15 0.96
N SER A 113 -11.13 -1.17 0.69
CA SER A 113 -11.49 0.24 0.61
C SER A 113 -11.41 0.73 -0.84
N ALA A 114 -12.15 1.77 -1.19
CA ALA A 114 -12.15 2.31 -2.55
C ALA A 114 -12.06 3.83 -2.54
N LYS A 115 -11.43 4.36 -3.60
CA LYS A 115 -11.42 5.78 -3.96
C LYS A 115 -11.65 5.89 -5.47
N SER A 116 -12.32 6.96 -5.89
CA SER A 116 -12.49 7.24 -7.31
C SER A 116 -12.38 8.74 -7.58
N PHE A 117 -11.65 9.08 -8.65
CA PHE A 117 -11.42 10.45 -9.10
C PHE A 117 -11.50 10.50 -10.63
N ALA A 118 -12.33 11.42 -11.15
CA ALA A 118 -12.45 11.67 -12.60
C ALA A 118 -12.53 10.38 -13.44
N SER A 119 -13.35 9.41 -13.01
CA SER A 119 -13.43 8.08 -13.60
C SER A 119 -14.87 7.66 -13.83
N ARG A 120 -15.10 6.75 -14.78
CA ARG A 120 -16.43 6.17 -15.07
C ARG A 120 -16.91 5.31 -13.91
N LEU A 121 -16.01 4.58 -13.25
CA LEU A 121 -16.32 3.84 -12.03
C LEU A 121 -16.27 4.80 -10.83
N PHE A 122 -17.43 5.31 -10.42
CA PHE A 122 -17.54 6.29 -9.33
C PHE A 122 -18.20 5.75 -8.06
N SER A 123 -18.99 4.66 -8.16
CA SER A 123 -19.62 4.03 -7.00
C SER A 123 -18.60 3.29 -6.15
N LEU A 124 -18.16 3.90 -5.05
CA LEU A 124 -17.16 3.31 -4.15
C LEU A 124 -17.62 1.97 -3.59
N ARG A 125 -18.92 1.84 -3.27
CA ARG A 125 -19.52 0.61 -2.77
C ARG A 125 -19.44 -0.53 -3.79
N ASP A 126 -19.70 -0.24 -5.06
CA ASP A 126 -19.70 -1.26 -6.10
C ASP A 126 -18.27 -1.63 -6.50
N ILE A 127 -17.32 -0.67 -6.50
CA ILE A 127 -15.88 -0.95 -6.63
C ILE A 127 -15.44 -1.92 -5.52
N GLN A 128 -15.76 -1.63 -4.25
CA GLN A 128 -15.41 -2.50 -3.11
C GLN A 128 -15.98 -3.91 -3.26
N LYS A 129 -17.27 -4.01 -3.63
CA LYS A 129 -17.93 -5.30 -3.85
C LYS A 129 -17.30 -6.10 -4.97
N THR A 130 -17.01 -5.44 -6.11
CA THR A 130 -16.40 -6.08 -7.29
C THR A 130 -15.00 -6.61 -6.95
N VAL A 131 -14.16 -5.80 -6.31
CA VAL A 131 -12.82 -6.21 -5.88
C VAL A 131 -12.90 -7.37 -4.89
N LYS A 132 -13.75 -7.27 -3.85
CA LYS A 132 -13.94 -8.34 -2.87
C LYS A 132 -14.41 -9.64 -3.50
N LYS A 133 -15.36 -9.56 -4.45
CA LYS A 133 -15.85 -10.71 -5.19
C LYS A 133 -14.73 -11.35 -6.02
N ALA A 134 -13.95 -10.56 -6.76
CA ALA A 134 -12.87 -11.06 -7.60
C ALA A 134 -11.81 -11.82 -6.78
N VAL A 135 -11.45 -11.29 -5.59
CA VAL A 135 -10.55 -11.97 -4.65
C VAL A 135 -11.15 -13.29 -4.16
N ALA A 136 -12.41 -13.28 -3.73
CA ALA A 136 -13.10 -14.49 -3.23
C ALA A 136 -13.24 -15.56 -4.32
N ASP A 137 -13.55 -15.16 -5.56
CA ASP A 137 -13.69 -16.09 -6.68
C ASP A 137 -12.32 -16.65 -7.12
N SER A 138 -11.25 -15.86 -7.03
CA SER A 138 -9.88 -16.35 -7.24
C SER A 138 -9.51 -17.40 -6.20
N TYR A 139 -9.80 -17.13 -4.92
CA TYR A 139 -9.59 -18.09 -3.83
C TYR A 139 -10.39 -19.39 -4.05
N ALA A 140 -11.67 -19.30 -4.38
CA ALA A 140 -12.52 -20.45 -4.61
C ALA A 140 -12.02 -21.32 -5.79
N ALA A 141 -11.54 -20.69 -6.88
CA ALA A 141 -10.98 -21.41 -8.01
C ALA A 141 -9.74 -22.23 -7.65
N GLU A 142 -8.91 -21.74 -6.73
CA GLU A 142 -7.70 -22.43 -6.27
C GLU A 142 -7.99 -23.50 -5.18
N HIS A 143 -9.12 -23.38 -4.46
CA HIS A 143 -9.47 -24.24 -3.32
C HIS A 143 -10.72 -25.10 -3.58
N GLY A 144 -10.95 -25.51 -4.83
CA GLY A 144 -12.02 -26.45 -5.18
C GLY A 144 -13.44 -25.92 -4.91
N GLY A 145 -13.65 -24.63 -5.02
CA GLY A 145 -14.95 -23.97 -4.76
C GLY A 145 -15.20 -23.60 -3.30
N ALA A 146 -14.22 -23.79 -2.41
CA ALA A 146 -14.36 -23.45 -0.99
C ALA A 146 -14.49 -21.94 -0.79
N ARG A 147 -15.33 -21.53 0.17
CA ARG A 147 -15.44 -20.13 0.59
C ARG A 147 -14.21 -19.73 1.41
N MET A 148 -13.70 -18.52 1.19
CA MET A 148 -12.64 -17.93 1.98
C MET A 148 -13.04 -17.83 3.46
N PRO A 149 -12.27 -18.43 4.40
CA PRO A 149 -12.65 -18.49 5.82
C PRO A 149 -12.67 -17.14 6.52
N GLU A 150 -11.74 -16.25 6.16
CA GLU A 150 -11.56 -14.91 6.75
C GLU A 150 -11.44 -14.91 8.28
N SER A 151 -10.81 -15.93 8.84
CA SER A 151 -10.63 -16.13 10.29
C SER A 151 -9.25 -15.70 10.81
N GLY A 152 -8.31 -15.42 9.91
CA GLY A 152 -6.94 -15.04 10.22
C GLY A 152 -6.69 -13.53 10.21
N GLU A 153 -5.47 -13.15 9.96
CA GLU A 153 -5.01 -11.76 9.90
C GLU A 153 -5.75 -10.93 8.84
N ARG A 154 -5.95 -9.66 9.15
CA ARG A 154 -6.63 -8.72 8.26
C ARG A 154 -5.67 -8.09 7.25
N TYR A 155 -6.03 -8.16 5.98
CA TYR A 155 -5.34 -7.57 4.85
C TYR A 155 -6.17 -6.43 4.25
N ASP A 156 -5.71 -5.20 4.44
CA ASP A 156 -6.39 -4.00 3.93
C ASP A 156 -5.94 -3.71 2.50
N VAL A 157 -6.83 -3.94 1.54
CA VAL A 157 -6.63 -3.67 0.11
C VAL A 157 -7.35 -2.37 -0.25
N GLU A 158 -6.66 -1.44 -0.90
CA GLU A 158 -7.26 -0.22 -1.43
C GLU A 158 -7.28 -0.26 -2.96
N ALA A 159 -8.45 -0.05 -3.55
CA ALA A 159 -8.63 0.18 -4.98
C ALA A 159 -8.84 1.67 -5.24
N CYS A 160 -7.86 2.32 -5.85
CA CYS A 160 -7.96 3.72 -6.26
C CYS A 160 -8.15 3.79 -7.77
N VAL A 161 -9.31 4.27 -8.23
CA VAL A 161 -9.58 4.48 -9.66
C VAL A 161 -9.39 5.95 -9.98
N SER A 162 -8.50 6.26 -10.89
CA SER A 162 -8.15 7.62 -11.26
C SER A 162 -7.97 7.76 -12.77
N SER A 163 -8.81 8.58 -13.39
CA SER A 163 -8.82 8.75 -14.86
C SER A 163 -8.92 7.41 -15.59
N ASP A 164 -9.84 6.55 -15.12
CA ASP A 164 -10.10 5.20 -15.61
C ASP A 164 -8.91 4.21 -15.46
N VAL A 165 -7.90 4.53 -14.65
CA VAL A 165 -6.82 3.61 -14.27
C VAL A 165 -7.01 3.20 -12.82
N VAL A 166 -7.03 1.90 -12.57
CA VAL A 166 -7.07 1.28 -11.25
C VAL A 166 -5.65 1.11 -10.74
N SER A 167 -5.38 1.59 -9.53
CA SER A 167 -4.20 1.22 -8.74
C SER A 167 -4.67 0.40 -7.54
N LEU A 168 -4.32 -0.86 -7.50
CA LEU A 168 -4.65 -1.77 -6.41
C LEU A 168 -3.46 -1.89 -5.46
N THR A 169 -3.66 -1.58 -4.19
CA THR A 169 -2.57 -1.54 -3.21
C THR A 169 -2.90 -2.34 -1.96
N LEU A 170 -1.89 -2.94 -1.34
CA LEU A 170 -1.96 -3.62 -0.06
C LEU A 170 -1.32 -2.76 1.03
N ASP A 171 -2.03 -2.50 2.12
CA ASP A 171 -1.51 -1.76 3.27
C ASP A 171 -0.52 -2.63 4.07
N THR A 172 0.64 -2.06 4.38
CA THR A 172 1.68 -2.73 5.16
C THR A 172 1.93 -2.08 6.52
N SER A 173 1.19 -1.01 6.83
CA SER A 173 1.39 -0.23 8.05
C SER A 173 0.50 -0.66 9.21
N GLY A 174 -0.60 -1.39 8.96
CA GLY A 174 -1.58 -1.75 9.97
C GLY A 174 -2.25 -0.51 10.56
N ALA A 175 -1.92 -0.15 11.81
CA ALA A 175 -2.30 1.14 12.37
C ALA A 175 -1.60 2.28 11.63
N GLY A 176 -2.30 3.41 11.44
CA GLY A 176 -1.70 4.57 10.75
C GLY A 176 -0.40 5.01 11.43
N LEU A 177 0.62 5.40 10.65
CA LEU A 177 1.97 5.69 11.13
C LEU A 177 2.08 6.89 12.08
N HIS A 178 1.03 7.69 12.21
CA HIS A 178 0.91 8.71 13.27
C HIS A 178 0.72 8.07 14.66
N LYS A 179 0.25 6.82 14.76
CA LYS A 179 0.01 6.10 16.02
C LYS A 179 1.22 5.26 16.41
N ARG A 180 2.36 5.89 16.69
CA ARG A 180 3.61 5.17 17.02
C ARG A 180 3.76 4.87 18.53
N GLY A 181 2.75 5.19 19.36
CA GLY A 181 2.72 4.80 20.76
C GLY A 181 3.49 5.72 21.73
N TYR A 182 4.20 6.73 21.27
CA TYR A 182 4.92 7.64 22.15
C TYR A 182 4.06 8.77 22.76
N ARG A 183 2.81 8.96 22.28
CA ARG A 183 1.87 9.90 22.89
C ARG A 183 1.11 9.21 24.02
N VAL A 184 1.44 9.56 25.25
CA VAL A 184 0.83 8.98 26.46
C VAL A 184 -0.48 9.68 26.85
N LYS A 185 -0.56 11.00 26.67
CA LYS A 185 -1.75 11.79 26.96
C LYS A 185 -2.39 12.27 25.66
N LEU A 186 -3.70 12.06 25.53
CA LEU A 186 -4.50 12.54 24.41
C LEU A 186 -5.27 13.77 24.90
N GLY A 187 -4.97 14.92 24.32
CA GLY A 187 -5.82 16.12 24.46
C GLY A 187 -7.00 16.07 23.48
N GLU A 188 -7.89 17.06 23.54
CA GLU A 188 -8.94 17.25 22.56
C GLU A 188 -8.30 17.67 21.21
N ALA A 189 -8.55 16.88 20.13
CA ALA A 189 -8.11 17.15 18.75
C ALA A 189 -6.61 17.51 18.56
N PRO A 190 -5.65 16.69 19.03
CA PRO A 190 -4.23 16.99 18.91
C PRO A 190 -3.75 16.91 17.43
N ILE A 191 -2.73 17.70 17.11
CA ILE A 191 -2.06 17.61 15.80
C ILE A 191 -1.51 16.19 15.62
N ARG A 192 -1.71 15.60 14.45
CA ARG A 192 -1.15 14.27 14.14
C ARG A 192 0.38 14.32 14.14
N GLU A 193 1.02 13.30 14.68
CA GLU A 193 2.47 13.20 14.82
C GLU A 193 3.20 13.36 13.49
N THR A 194 2.64 12.80 12.40
CA THR A 194 3.20 12.94 11.05
C THR A 194 3.14 14.37 10.52
N LEU A 195 2.10 15.12 10.88
CA LEU A 195 1.99 16.54 10.51
C LEU A 195 2.94 17.39 11.36
N ALA A 196 3.01 17.15 12.68
CA ALA A 196 3.97 17.83 13.55
C ALA A 196 5.42 17.61 13.07
N ALA A 197 5.77 16.39 12.68
CA ALA A 197 7.07 16.08 12.10
C ALA A 197 7.33 16.86 10.79
N ALA A 198 6.31 17.00 9.93
CA ALA A 198 6.44 17.79 8.71
C ALA A 198 6.63 19.29 9.01
N MET A 199 5.90 19.84 9.97
CA MET A 199 6.05 21.24 10.41
C MET A 199 7.45 21.51 10.93
N LEU A 200 8.02 20.62 11.76
CA LEU A 200 9.40 20.73 12.24
C LEU A 200 10.42 20.70 11.10
N GLN A 201 10.25 19.81 10.12
CA GLN A 201 11.13 19.72 8.96
C GLN A 201 11.01 20.91 8.00
N LEU A 202 9.89 21.60 8.00
CA LEU A 202 9.69 22.83 7.23
C LEU A 202 10.17 24.09 7.97
N SER A 203 10.30 24.01 9.31
CA SER A 203 10.81 25.12 10.11
C SER A 203 12.30 25.31 9.95
N VAL A 204 12.81 26.43 10.45
CA VAL A 204 14.25 26.74 10.53
C VAL A 204 14.93 26.12 11.76
N TRP A 205 14.18 25.34 12.56
CA TRP A 205 14.71 24.69 13.76
C TRP A 205 15.73 23.61 13.41
N ARG A 206 16.75 23.51 14.23
CA ARG A 206 17.81 22.51 14.16
C ARG A 206 18.05 21.90 15.53
N ALA A 207 18.49 20.64 15.58
CA ALA A 207 18.67 19.89 16.82
C ALA A 207 19.75 20.48 17.77
N ASP A 208 20.59 21.38 17.27
CA ASP A 208 21.58 22.13 18.05
C ASP A 208 21.01 23.37 18.77
N ARG A 209 19.69 23.65 18.63
CA ARG A 209 19.00 24.81 19.21
C ARG A 209 17.86 24.39 20.10
N PRO A 210 17.56 25.19 21.16
CA PRO A 210 16.36 24.98 21.95
C PRO A 210 15.11 25.00 21.09
N PHE A 211 14.13 24.18 21.44
CA PHE A 211 12.79 24.18 20.84
C PHE A 211 11.79 24.66 21.90
N LEU A 212 10.95 25.62 21.53
CA LEU A 212 9.88 26.13 22.38
C LEU A 212 8.57 26.08 21.60
N ASP A 213 7.57 25.42 22.15
CA ASP A 213 6.18 25.51 21.72
C ASP A 213 5.39 26.31 22.78
N PRO A 214 5.03 27.56 22.49
CA PRO A 214 4.34 28.41 23.51
C PRO A 214 2.85 28.08 23.68
N PHE A 215 2.32 27.14 22.91
CA PHE A 215 0.89 26.79 22.88
C PHE A 215 0.61 25.34 23.28
N CYS A 216 1.61 24.59 23.75
CA CYS A 216 1.42 23.21 24.22
C CYS A 216 1.12 23.13 25.73
#